data_77c894f4549c43c5e6199b4ba21bf9ad
#
_entry.id   77c894f4549c43c5e6199b4ba21bf9ad
#
_cell.length_a   1.000
_cell.length_b   1.000
_cell.length_c   1.000
_cell.angle_alpha   90.00
_cell.angle_beta   90.00
_cell.angle_gamma   90.00
#
_symmetry.space_group_name_H-M   'P 1'
#
loop_
_entity.id
_entity.type
_entity.pdbx_description
1 polymer ?
#
loop_
_entity_poly.entity_id
_entity_poly.type
_entity_poly.pdbx_seq_one_letter_code
_entity_poly.pdbx_strand_id
1 'polypeptide(L)'
;LMRSSAASDVYKRQEEEYPHTITVNDLHEYLGIKEYSRDKYEGNEYAGVVTGLAWTAVGGEILFVESSLSKSKGEKLTLTGNLGDVMKESAIIAMQYIKAHAEMLNISDDVFDKWNVHIHVPEGAIPKDGPSAGITMVTSIASSFTQRKVRPNLAMTGEITLRGRVLPVGGIKEKILAAKRANIKDIILSEENKKDIDEIKENYIKGLTFHYVRNIKEVLDFALLNEKVEHPIQL
;
A
#
# COMPACT_ATOMS: atom_id res chain seq x y z
N LEU A 1 -19.63 -13.97 -12.00
CA LEU A 1 -19.73 -15.20 -12.83
C LEU A 1 -21.17 -15.48 -13.31
N MET A 2 -22.20 -15.19 -12.51
CA MET A 2 -23.60 -15.42 -12.92
C MET A 2 -24.10 -14.42 -13.98
N ARG A 3 -23.60 -13.18 -14.01
CA ARG A 3 -24.03 -12.17 -15.01
C ARG A 3 -23.51 -12.46 -16.42
N SER A 4 -22.30 -13.02 -16.57
CA SER A 4 -21.76 -13.35 -17.90
C SER A 4 -22.49 -14.52 -18.56
N SER A 5 -22.92 -15.52 -17.80
CA SER A 5 -23.71 -16.63 -18.34
C SER A 5 -25.12 -16.18 -18.77
N ALA A 6 -25.71 -15.19 -18.07
CA ALA A 6 -27.02 -14.67 -18.44
C ALA A 6 -27.00 -13.86 -19.74
N ALA A 7 -25.97 -13.03 -19.97
CA ALA A 7 -25.81 -12.29 -21.21
C ALA A 7 -25.62 -13.24 -22.43
N SER A 8 -24.72 -14.21 -22.31
CA SER A 8 -24.49 -15.23 -23.33
C SER A 8 -25.76 -16.07 -23.62
N ASP A 9 -26.58 -16.33 -22.61
CA ASP A 9 -27.83 -17.10 -22.73
C ASP A 9 -28.92 -16.28 -23.45
N VAL A 10 -28.94 -14.95 -23.27
CA VAL A 10 -29.89 -14.06 -23.98
C VAL A 10 -29.60 -14.04 -25.47
N TYR A 11 -28.34 -13.93 -25.90
CA TYR A 11 -27.98 -13.96 -27.32
C TYR A 11 -28.31 -15.30 -27.95
N LYS A 12 -28.05 -16.43 -27.29
CA LYS A 12 -28.44 -17.76 -27.78
C LYS A 12 -29.95 -17.95 -27.96
N ARG A 13 -30.76 -17.31 -27.13
CA ARG A 13 -32.24 -17.41 -27.22
C ARG A 13 -32.85 -16.51 -28.28
N GLN A 14 -32.12 -15.52 -28.77
CA GLN A 14 -32.59 -14.58 -29.79
C GLN A 14 -32.20 -14.98 -31.21
N GLU A 15 -31.55 -16.15 -31.41
CA GLU A 15 -31.08 -16.66 -32.73
C GLU A 15 -30.16 -15.67 -33.48
N GLU A 16 -29.52 -14.74 -32.75
CA GLU A 16 -28.57 -13.80 -33.31
C GLU A 16 -27.19 -14.46 -33.52
N GLU A 17 -26.45 -14.05 -34.54
CA GLU A 17 -25.07 -14.48 -34.74
C GLU A 17 -24.21 -13.99 -33.55
N TYR A 18 -23.56 -14.90 -32.85
CA TYR A 18 -22.67 -14.58 -31.74
C TYR A 18 -21.28 -15.19 -31.98
N PRO A 19 -20.22 -14.55 -31.52
CA PRO A 19 -18.86 -15.10 -31.69
C PRO A 19 -18.71 -16.38 -30.86
N HIS A 20 -18.21 -17.44 -31.45
CA HIS A 20 -17.91 -18.70 -30.77
C HIS A 20 -16.77 -18.60 -29.77
N THR A 21 -15.94 -17.56 -29.88
CA THR A 21 -14.82 -17.28 -28.97
C THR A 21 -14.92 -15.83 -28.51
N ILE A 22 -15.06 -15.64 -27.20
CA ILE A 22 -15.04 -14.32 -26.59
C ILE A 22 -13.59 -14.01 -26.22
N THR A 23 -13.05 -12.93 -26.76
CA THR A 23 -11.71 -12.42 -26.44
C THR A 23 -11.77 -11.36 -25.33
N VAL A 24 -10.59 -10.98 -24.82
CA VAL A 24 -10.50 -9.91 -23.81
C VAL A 24 -11.05 -8.57 -24.32
N ASN A 25 -10.97 -8.32 -25.63
CA ASN A 25 -11.48 -7.09 -26.25
C ASN A 25 -13.02 -7.05 -26.27
N ASP A 26 -13.64 -8.21 -26.38
CA ASP A 26 -15.10 -8.34 -26.44
C ASP A 26 -15.75 -8.20 -25.05
N LEU A 27 -14.95 -8.33 -23.98
CA LEU A 27 -15.46 -8.25 -22.59
C LEU A 27 -16.17 -6.92 -22.28
N HIS A 28 -15.75 -5.83 -22.91
CA HIS A 28 -16.38 -4.52 -22.71
C HIS A 28 -17.83 -4.50 -23.28
N GLU A 29 -18.05 -5.16 -24.40
CA GLU A 29 -19.37 -5.25 -25.03
C GLU A 29 -20.33 -6.11 -24.20
N TYR A 30 -19.84 -7.25 -23.67
CA TYR A 30 -20.67 -8.20 -22.92
C TYR A 30 -20.85 -7.85 -21.43
N LEU A 31 -19.86 -7.21 -20.81
CA LEU A 31 -19.84 -6.92 -19.36
C LEU A 31 -20.00 -5.43 -19.03
N GLY A 32 -19.98 -4.57 -20.06
CA GLY A 32 -20.03 -3.13 -19.87
C GLY A 32 -18.70 -2.52 -19.41
N ILE A 33 -18.77 -1.32 -18.89
CA ILE A 33 -17.59 -0.60 -18.38
C ILE A 33 -17.02 -1.35 -17.16
N LYS A 34 -15.72 -1.39 -17.05
CA LYS A 34 -15.04 -1.96 -15.87
C LYS A 34 -15.54 -1.24 -14.62
N GLU A 35 -16.18 -2.00 -13.75
CA GLU A 35 -16.73 -1.50 -12.47
C GLU A 35 -15.60 -1.08 -11.50
N TYR A 36 -14.41 -1.64 -11.69
CA TYR A 36 -13.20 -1.35 -10.90
C TYR A 36 -12.04 -0.99 -11.84
N SER A 37 -11.58 0.25 -11.76
CA SER A 37 -10.26 0.62 -12.28
C SER A 37 -9.24 0.08 -11.29
N ARG A 38 -8.42 -0.87 -11.70
CA ARG A 38 -7.31 -1.32 -10.85
C ARG A 38 -6.27 -0.22 -10.79
N ASP A 39 -5.85 0.08 -9.57
CA ASP A 39 -4.83 1.07 -9.31
C ASP A 39 -3.58 0.79 -10.13
N LYS A 40 -3.11 1.80 -10.81
CA LYS A 40 -1.80 1.81 -11.39
C LYS A 40 -0.85 2.37 -10.34
N TYR A 41 0.29 1.72 -10.16
CA TYR A 41 1.38 2.34 -9.43
C TYR A 41 1.77 3.65 -10.13
N GLU A 42 1.66 4.78 -9.41
CA GLU A 42 1.86 6.13 -9.97
C GLU A 42 3.29 6.67 -9.79
N GLY A 43 4.16 5.89 -9.14
CA GLY A 43 5.53 6.32 -8.90
C GLY A 43 5.78 6.82 -7.48
N ASN A 44 6.94 7.45 -7.26
CA ASN A 44 7.42 7.92 -5.96
C ASN A 44 7.92 9.38 -6.01
N GLU A 45 7.36 10.17 -6.88
CA GLU A 45 7.83 11.55 -7.12
C GLU A 45 7.58 12.48 -5.93
N TYR A 46 6.58 12.16 -5.11
CA TYR A 46 6.21 12.94 -3.93
C TYR A 46 6.70 12.29 -2.64
N ALA A 47 7.20 13.12 -1.72
CA ALA A 47 7.47 12.66 -0.36
C ALA A 47 6.18 12.23 0.35
N GLY A 48 6.26 11.15 1.12
CA GLY A 48 5.12 10.69 1.90
C GLY A 48 4.14 9.75 1.18
N VAL A 49 4.36 9.42 -0.09
CA VAL A 49 3.52 8.47 -0.84
C VAL A 49 4.17 7.09 -0.84
N VAL A 50 3.47 6.11 -0.28
CA VAL A 50 3.97 4.73 -0.14
C VAL A 50 2.88 3.73 -0.50
N THR A 51 3.24 2.69 -1.25
CA THR A 51 2.32 1.63 -1.63
C THR A 51 2.31 0.51 -0.58
N GLY A 52 1.13 0.22 -0.07
CA GLY A 52 0.86 -0.92 0.79
C GLY A 52 0.10 -2.03 0.07
N LEU A 53 -0.08 -3.15 0.75
CA LEU A 53 -0.84 -4.29 0.26
C LEU A 53 -1.98 -4.60 1.23
N ALA A 54 -3.19 -4.66 0.71
CA ALA A 54 -4.40 -5.00 1.45
C ALA A 54 -4.99 -6.34 0.98
N TRP A 55 -5.77 -6.94 1.86
CA TRP A 55 -6.59 -8.10 1.56
C TRP A 55 -8.05 -7.77 1.89
N THR A 56 -8.94 -8.14 0.98
CA THR A 56 -10.38 -7.93 1.08
C THR A 56 -11.12 -9.24 0.79
N ALA A 57 -12.42 -9.28 1.05
CA ALA A 57 -13.25 -10.45 0.75
C ALA A 57 -13.28 -10.84 -0.75
N VAL A 58 -12.88 -9.90 -1.63
CA VAL A 58 -12.86 -10.11 -3.09
C VAL A 58 -11.44 -10.31 -3.64
N GLY A 59 -10.44 -10.36 -2.77
CA GLY A 59 -9.02 -10.60 -3.13
C GLY A 59 -8.07 -9.55 -2.58
N GLY A 60 -6.84 -9.57 -3.09
CA GLY A 60 -5.82 -8.58 -2.72
C GLY A 60 -5.91 -7.33 -3.57
N GLU A 61 -5.52 -6.21 -2.98
CA GLU A 61 -5.46 -4.89 -3.61
C GLU A 61 -4.17 -4.16 -3.20
N ILE A 62 -3.70 -3.25 -4.04
CA ILE A 62 -2.72 -2.25 -3.61
C ILE A 62 -3.47 -1.09 -2.97
N LEU A 63 -2.86 -0.46 -1.99
CA LEU A 63 -3.38 0.76 -1.40
C LEU A 63 -2.26 1.79 -1.30
N PHE A 64 -2.59 3.05 -1.46
CA PHE A 64 -1.66 4.14 -1.23
C PHE A 64 -1.85 4.70 0.17
N VAL A 65 -0.74 4.94 0.84
CA VAL A 65 -0.71 5.73 2.07
C VAL A 65 0.03 7.02 1.76
N GLU A 66 -0.67 8.12 1.92
CA GLU A 66 -0.15 9.45 1.64
C GLU A 66 -0.02 10.20 2.96
N SER A 67 1.14 10.76 3.23
CA SER A 67 1.30 11.70 4.34
C SER A 67 1.77 13.06 3.85
N SER A 68 1.26 14.11 4.47
CA SER A 68 1.64 15.48 4.20
C SER A 68 1.90 16.25 5.48
N LEU A 69 2.74 17.27 5.38
CA LEU A 69 3.12 18.13 6.49
C LEU A 69 2.53 19.53 6.30
N SER A 70 2.01 20.10 7.37
CA SER A 70 1.53 21.49 7.40
C SER A 70 2.02 22.23 8.65
N LYS A 71 2.44 23.49 8.49
CA LYS A 71 2.88 24.31 9.63
C LYS A 71 1.76 24.47 10.63
N SER A 72 2.08 24.34 11.91
CA SER A 72 1.14 24.47 13.01
C SER A 72 1.81 25.02 14.28
N LYS A 73 0.97 25.40 15.24
CA LYS A 73 1.39 25.67 16.61
C LYS A 73 0.91 24.50 17.48
N GLY A 74 1.73 23.50 17.59
CA GLY A 74 1.42 22.27 18.32
C GLY A 74 1.21 21.06 17.44
N GLU A 75 1.42 19.89 18.01
CA GLU A 75 1.35 18.61 17.34
C GLU A 75 -0.09 18.22 17.02
N LYS A 76 -0.33 17.77 15.80
CA LYS A 76 -1.60 17.15 15.41
C LYS A 76 -1.35 16.05 14.40
N LEU A 77 -1.91 14.87 14.67
CA LEU A 77 -2.04 13.78 13.68
C LEU A 77 -3.48 13.75 13.20
N THR A 78 -3.68 13.93 11.90
CA THR A 78 -4.99 13.84 11.24
C THR A 78 -5.03 12.60 10.36
N LEU A 79 -6.11 11.83 10.45
CA LEU A 79 -6.28 10.57 9.72
C LEU A 79 -7.57 10.64 8.90
N THR A 80 -7.48 10.34 7.61
CA THR A 80 -8.62 10.30 6.69
C THR A 80 -8.54 9.09 5.75
N GLY A 81 -9.65 8.70 5.13
CA GLY A 81 -9.71 7.57 4.20
C GLY A 81 -10.61 6.44 4.69
N ASN A 82 -11.55 6.71 5.59
CA ASN A 82 -12.49 5.72 6.16
C ASN A 82 -11.76 4.57 6.87
N LEU A 83 -10.81 4.94 7.74
CA LEU A 83 -9.96 4.02 8.48
C LEU A 83 -10.70 3.47 9.70
N GLY A 84 -10.65 2.16 9.90
CA GLY A 84 -11.10 1.50 11.12
C GLY A 84 -10.14 1.76 12.29
N ASP A 85 -10.52 1.31 13.47
CA ASP A 85 -9.81 1.67 14.70
C ASP A 85 -8.42 1.04 14.78
N VAL A 86 -8.26 -0.20 14.34
CA VAL A 86 -6.94 -0.87 14.33
C VAL A 86 -5.96 -0.16 13.38
N MET A 87 -6.44 0.30 12.23
CA MET A 87 -5.62 1.04 11.29
C MET A 87 -5.24 2.43 11.81
N LYS A 88 -6.14 3.11 12.54
CA LYS A 88 -5.84 4.37 13.25
C LYS A 88 -4.79 4.18 14.33
N GLU A 89 -4.89 3.10 15.13
CA GLU A 89 -3.86 2.76 16.12
C GLU A 89 -2.50 2.53 15.47
N SER A 90 -2.45 1.84 14.31
CA SER A 90 -1.21 1.65 13.56
C SER A 90 -0.57 2.98 13.13
N ALA A 91 -1.37 3.97 12.73
CA ALA A 91 -0.90 5.32 12.40
C ALA A 91 -0.32 6.04 13.63
N ILE A 92 -0.97 5.91 14.79
CA ILE A 92 -0.49 6.48 16.05
C ILE A 92 0.84 5.83 16.45
N ILE A 93 0.94 4.50 16.39
CA ILE A 93 2.18 3.76 16.68
C ILE A 93 3.29 4.21 15.73
N ALA A 94 3.00 4.33 14.43
CA ALA A 94 3.95 4.77 13.42
C ALA A 94 4.50 6.18 13.75
N MET A 95 3.64 7.13 14.09
CA MET A 95 4.04 8.48 14.47
C MET A 95 4.89 8.49 15.75
N GLN A 96 4.50 7.75 16.78
CA GLN A 96 5.26 7.65 18.02
C GLN A 96 6.64 7.00 17.82
N TYR A 97 6.72 5.99 16.93
CA TYR A 97 8.01 5.39 16.58
C TYR A 97 8.95 6.40 15.92
N ILE A 98 8.46 7.17 14.94
CA ILE A 98 9.27 8.20 14.25
C ILE A 98 9.77 9.25 15.24
N LYS A 99 8.93 9.73 16.16
CA LYS A 99 9.32 10.68 17.19
C LYS A 99 10.40 10.12 18.11
N ALA A 100 10.20 8.90 18.60
CA ALA A 100 11.16 8.25 19.50
C ALA A 100 12.52 7.92 18.83
N HIS A 101 12.57 7.93 17.50
CA HIS A 101 13.77 7.60 16.71
C HIS A 101 14.12 8.72 15.71
N ALA A 102 13.77 9.96 16.01
CA ALA A 102 13.99 11.13 15.15
C ALA A 102 15.48 11.30 14.77
N GLU A 103 16.36 11.09 15.73
CA GLU A 103 17.81 11.17 15.55
C GLU A 103 18.32 10.19 14.47
N MET A 104 17.77 8.98 14.40
CA MET A 104 18.11 7.97 13.38
C MET A 104 17.85 8.48 11.94
N LEU A 105 16.87 9.37 11.79
CA LEU A 105 16.45 9.97 10.52
C LEU A 105 17.04 11.37 10.30
N ASN A 106 17.87 11.86 11.22
CA ASN A 106 18.37 13.24 11.26
C ASN A 106 17.24 14.28 11.27
N ILE A 107 16.16 13.99 12.00
CA ILE A 107 15.05 14.90 12.23
C ILE A 107 15.26 15.57 13.59
N SER A 108 15.19 16.90 13.63
CA SER A 108 15.25 17.67 14.88
C SER A 108 13.94 17.53 15.66
N ASP A 109 14.01 17.33 16.97
CA ASP A 109 12.83 17.13 17.83
C ASP A 109 11.82 18.28 17.76
N ASP A 110 12.30 19.51 17.57
CA ASP A 110 11.47 20.71 17.46
C ASP A 110 10.57 20.76 16.21
N VAL A 111 10.86 19.93 15.21
CA VAL A 111 10.05 19.80 13.99
C VAL A 111 8.65 19.28 14.31
N PHE A 112 8.53 18.36 15.26
CA PHE A 112 7.24 17.78 15.63
C PHE A 112 6.28 18.78 16.27
N ASP A 113 6.81 19.81 16.95
CA ASP A 113 6.00 20.88 17.53
C ASP A 113 5.55 21.93 16.51
N LYS A 114 6.25 22.02 15.38
CA LYS A 114 6.02 23.03 14.34
C LYS A 114 5.19 22.51 13.17
N TRP A 115 5.04 21.20 13.03
CA TRP A 115 4.41 20.58 11.89
C TRP A 115 3.36 19.55 12.28
N ASN A 116 2.19 19.68 11.69
CA ASN A 116 1.14 18.65 11.75
C ASN A 116 1.38 17.61 10.67
N VAL A 117 1.01 16.38 10.98
CA VAL A 117 0.99 15.27 10.02
C VAL A 117 -0.44 14.93 9.65
N HIS A 118 -0.73 14.87 8.37
CA HIS A 118 -1.99 14.34 7.86
C HIS A 118 -1.68 13.06 7.07
N ILE A 119 -2.28 11.95 7.48
CA ILE A 119 -2.25 10.68 6.74
C ILE A 119 -3.59 10.49 6.06
N HIS A 120 -3.56 10.28 4.76
CA HIS A 120 -4.72 9.94 3.95
C HIS A 120 -4.51 8.59 3.27
N VAL A 121 -5.55 7.77 3.25
CA VAL A 121 -5.58 6.54 2.45
C VAL A 121 -6.73 6.69 1.46
N PRO A 122 -6.45 6.92 0.16
CA PRO A 122 -7.45 7.15 -0.88
C PRO A 122 -8.53 6.06 -0.96
N GLU A 123 -9.58 6.36 -1.75
CA GLU A 123 -10.81 5.56 -1.87
C GLU A 123 -11.61 5.49 -0.57
N GLY A 124 -11.93 6.67 -0.01
CA GLY A 124 -12.65 6.81 1.25
C GLY A 124 -14.06 6.18 1.29
N ALA A 125 -14.63 5.80 0.16
CA ALA A 125 -15.88 5.05 0.11
C ALA A 125 -15.73 3.59 0.59
N ILE A 126 -14.51 3.04 0.52
CA ILE A 126 -14.21 1.66 0.93
C ILE A 126 -13.64 1.67 2.35
N PRO A 127 -14.30 1.03 3.33
CA PRO A 127 -13.75 0.90 4.67
C PRO A 127 -12.44 0.11 4.66
N LYS A 128 -11.44 0.62 5.38
CA LYS A 128 -10.13 -0.02 5.50
C LYS A 128 -9.77 -0.20 6.97
N ASP A 129 -9.42 -1.41 7.35
CA ASP A 129 -9.00 -1.70 8.72
C ASP A 129 -7.91 -2.77 8.77
N GLY A 130 -7.28 -2.89 9.93
CA GLY A 130 -6.26 -3.87 10.21
C GLY A 130 -4.85 -3.30 10.40
N PRO A 131 -3.95 -4.07 11.02
CA PRO A 131 -2.62 -3.59 11.41
C PRO A 131 -1.59 -3.66 10.27
N SER A 132 -1.92 -4.30 9.15
CA SER A 132 -0.94 -4.68 8.11
C SER A 132 -0.34 -3.50 7.32
N ALA A 133 -0.89 -2.30 7.48
CA ALA A 133 -0.35 -1.06 6.90
C ALA A 133 0.70 -0.37 7.79
N GLY A 134 1.07 -0.94 8.94
CA GLY A 134 1.97 -0.31 9.89
C GLY A 134 3.31 0.11 9.30
N ILE A 135 4.00 -0.80 8.59
CA ILE A 135 5.29 -0.45 7.94
C ILE A 135 5.11 0.57 6.80
N THR A 136 3.96 0.57 6.13
CA THR A 136 3.64 1.54 5.08
C THR A 136 3.47 2.93 5.68
N MET A 137 2.76 3.04 6.79
CA MET A 137 2.52 4.31 7.49
C MET A 137 3.81 4.90 8.06
N VAL A 138 4.65 4.09 8.71
CA VAL A 138 5.92 4.58 9.24
C VAL A 138 6.86 5.05 8.14
N THR A 139 6.89 4.36 7.00
CA THR A 139 7.69 4.75 5.84
C THR A 139 7.16 6.04 5.21
N SER A 140 5.84 6.19 5.11
CA SER A 140 5.19 7.41 4.61
C SER A 140 5.54 8.62 5.48
N ILE A 141 5.38 8.52 6.80
CA ILE A 141 5.74 9.58 7.74
C ILE A 141 7.23 9.91 7.65
N ALA A 142 8.10 8.90 7.65
CA ALA A 142 9.56 9.09 7.54
C ALA A 142 9.95 9.79 6.23
N SER A 143 9.33 9.41 5.10
CA SER A 143 9.54 10.07 3.81
C SER A 143 9.11 11.54 3.86
N SER A 144 7.95 11.86 4.45
CA SER A 144 7.47 13.24 4.60
C SER A 144 8.40 14.11 5.44
N PHE A 145 8.87 13.62 6.59
CA PHE A 145 9.79 14.39 7.44
C PHE A 145 11.22 14.49 6.87
N THR A 146 11.70 13.49 6.18
CA THR A 146 13.04 13.52 5.56
C THR A 146 13.05 14.12 4.17
N GLN A 147 11.89 14.27 3.54
CA GLN A 147 11.72 14.67 2.14
C GLN A 147 12.45 13.75 1.15
N ARG A 148 12.71 12.51 1.56
CA ARG A 148 13.38 11.49 0.76
C ARG A 148 12.35 10.73 -0.09
N LYS A 149 12.72 10.47 -1.35
CA LYS A 149 11.93 9.63 -2.24
C LYS A 149 11.81 8.21 -1.72
N VAL A 150 10.68 7.60 -1.94
CA VAL A 150 10.47 6.16 -1.72
C VAL A 150 10.89 5.41 -2.98
N ARG A 151 11.52 4.25 -2.81
CA ARG A 151 11.96 3.38 -3.91
C ARG A 151 10.79 3.07 -4.86
N PRO A 152 10.98 3.23 -6.19
CA PRO A 152 9.93 2.92 -7.17
C PRO A 152 9.64 1.41 -7.23
N ASN A 153 8.44 1.06 -7.70
CA ASN A 153 7.97 -0.31 -7.86
C ASN A 153 8.07 -1.17 -6.58
N LEU A 154 7.97 -0.53 -5.43
CA LEU A 154 8.00 -1.13 -4.11
C LEU A 154 6.60 -1.12 -3.49
N ALA A 155 6.20 -2.24 -2.92
CA ALA A 155 5.06 -2.32 -2.02
C ALA A 155 5.46 -3.02 -0.72
N MET A 156 4.67 -2.83 0.32
CA MET A 156 4.99 -3.41 1.62
C MET A 156 3.75 -3.80 2.42
N THR A 157 3.93 -4.74 3.33
CA THR A 157 2.90 -5.14 4.28
C THR A 157 3.54 -5.68 5.56
N GLY A 158 3.06 -5.24 6.71
CA GLY A 158 3.57 -5.67 8.01
C GLY A 158 2.98 -4.84 9.13
N GLU A 159 2.70 -5.49 10.25
CA GLU A 159 2.34 -4.83 11.50
C GLU A 159 3.60 -4.33 12.21
N ILE A 160 3.49 -3.25 12.96
CA ILE A 160 4.60 -2.66 13.71
C ILE A 160 4.32 -2.63 15.21
N THR A 161 5.38 -2.68 15.99
CA THR A 161 5.33 -2.44 17.43
C THR A 161 6.02 -1.12 17.79
N LEU A 162 5.72 -0.58 18.97
CA LEU A 162 6.41 0.62 19.50
C LEU A 162 7.93 0.46 19.62
N ARG A 163 8.43 -0.78 19.69
CA ARG A 163 9.87 -1.08 19.75
C ARG A 163 10.49 -1.32 18.36
N GLY A 164 9.71 -1.13 17.30
CA GLY A 164 10.19 -1.24 15.93
C GLY A 164 10.27 -2.65 15.36
N ARG A 165 9.68 -3.67 16.01
CA ARG A 165 9.57 -4.99 15.37
C ARG A 165 8.53 -4.95 14.26
N VAL A 166 8.79 -5.72 13.21
CA VAL A 166 7.84 -5.98 12.12
C VAL A 166 7.25 -7.37 12.34
N LEU A 167 5.94 -7.42 12.58
CA LEU A 167 5.20 -8.65 12.83
C LEU A 167 4.57 -9.19 11.55
N PRO A 168 4.35 -10.51 11.47
CA PRO A 168 3.72 -11.16 10.33
C PRO A 168 2.24 -10.77 10.22
N VAL A 169 1.72 -10.83 9.00
CA VAL A 169 0.33 -10.47 8.68
C VAL A 169 -0.31 -11.54 7.80
N GLY A 170 -1.64 -11.57 7.77
CA GLY A 170 -2.40 -12.50 6.96
C GLY A 170 -2.66 -12.03 5.52
N GLY A 171 -3.28 -12.91 4.72
CA GLY A 171 -3.67 -12.63 3.33
C GLY A 171 -2.48 -12.47 2.38
N ILE A 172 -1.36 -13.10 2.67
CA ILE A 172 -0.11 -12.93 1.90
C ILE A 172 -0.29 -13.32 0.44
N LYS A 173 -0.91 -14.44 0.15
CA LYS A 173 -1.10 -14.90 -1.23
C LYS A 173 -1.89 -13.87 -2.06
N GLU A 174 -2.98 -13.36 -1.53
CA GLU A 174 -3.84 -12.38 -2.20
C GLU A 174 -3.09 -11.06 -2.42
N LYS A 175 -2.34 -10.61 -1.40
CA LYS A 175 -1.49 -9.41 -1.44
C LYS A 175 -0.41 -9.52 -2.52
N ILE A 176 0.28 -10.66 -2.62
CA ILE A 176 1.31 -10.90 -3.62
C ILE A 176 0.73 -10.91 -5.03
N LEU A 177 -0.44 -11.52 -5.22
CA LEU A 177 -1.13 -11.50 -6.50
C LEU A 177 -1.56 -10.08 -6.90
N ALA A 178 -1.96 -9.24 -5.94
CA ALA A 178 -2.26 -7.84 -6.19
C ALA A 178 -1.02 -7.05 -6.61
N ALA A 179 0.08 -7.20 -5.88
CA ALA A 179 1.36 -6.57 -6.22
C ALA A 179 1.81 -6.92 -7.64
N LYS A 180 1.70 -8.21 -8.00
CA LYS A 180 2.05 -8.67 -9.36
C LYS A 180 1.16 -8.05 -10.44
N ARG A 181 -0.15 -7.95 -10.19
CA ARG A 181 -1.08 -7.29 -11.14
C ARG A 181 -0.77 -5.80 -11.32
N ALA A 182 -0.30 -5.14 -10.27
CA ALA A 182 0.10 -3.73 -10.28
C ALA A 182 1.52 -3.49 -10.84
N ASN A 183 2.20 -4.53 -11.35
CA ASN A 183 3.58 -4.48 -11.84
C ASN A 183 4.62 -4.05 -10.78
N ILE A 184 4.33 -4.23 -9.52
CA ILE A 184 5.30 -4.08 -8.44
C ILE A 184 6.43 -5.11 -8.64
N LYS A 185 7.66 -4.72 -8.28
CA LYS A 185 8.86 -5.56 -8.42
C LYS A 185 9.39 -6.03 -7.08
N ASP A 186 9.41 -5.13 -6.12
CA ASP A 186 9.98 -5.33 -4.79
C ASP A 186 8.89 -5.34 -3.72
N ILE A 187 8.95 -6.29 -2.81
CA ILE A 187 7.97 -6.43 -1.73
C ILE A 187 8.69 -6.56 -0.40
N ILE A 188 8.42 -5.65 0.53
CA ILE A 188 8.88 -5.75 1.92
C ILE A 188 7.80 -6.41 2.77
N LEU A 189 8.19 -7.41 3.56
CA LEU A 189 7.31 -8.10 4.50
C LEU A 189 8.09 -8.68 5.67
N SER A 190 7.38 -9.06 6.74
CA SER A 190 8.00 -9.70 7.90
C SER A 190 8.74 -10.99 7.50
N GLU A 191 9.91 -11.23 8.08
CA GLU A 191 10.65 -12.48 7.91
C GLU A 191 9.79 -13.70 8.30
N GLU A 192 8.90 -13.56 9.27
CA GLU A 192 8.00 -14.61 9.70
C GLU A 192 6.94 -14.99 8.64
N ASN A 193 6.70 -14.13 7.64
CA ASN A 193 5.85 -14.43 6.48
C ASN A 193 6.58 -15.18 5.35
N LYS A 194 7.86 -15.49 5.50
CA LYS A 194 8.58 -16.28 4.49
C LYS A 194 7.90 -17.62 4.22
N LYS A 195 7.42 -18.27 5.26
CA LYS A 195 6.66 -19.53 5.16
C LYS A 195 5.44 -19.44 4.25
N ASP A 196 4.74 -18.28 4.28
CA ASP A 196 3.56 -18.06 3.44
C ASP A 196 3.95 -17.89 1.97
N ILE A 197 5.11 -17.27 1.70
CA ILE A 197 5.65 -17.14 0.35
C ILE A 197 6.11 -18.49 -0.20
N ASP A 198 6.75 -19.32 0.61
CA ASP A 198 7.25 -20.64 0.23
C ASP A 198 6.08 -21.61 -0.18
N GLU A 199 4.85 -21.36 0.27
CA GLU A 199 3.65 -22.08 -0.14
C GLU A 199 3.06 -21.62 -1.48
N ILE A 200 3.47 -20.47 -2.01
CA ILE A 200 2.95 -19.92 -3.27
C ILE A 200 3.67 -20.58 -4.46
N LYS A 201 2.91 -21.05 -5.43
CA LYS A 201 3.49 -21.64 -6.64
C LYS A 201 4.39 -20.63 -7.36
N GLU A 202 5.54 -21.09 -7.83
CA GLU A 202 6.59 -20.29 -8.45
C GLU A 202 6.09 -19.38 -9.60
N ASN A 203 5.14 -19.85 -10.42
CA ASN A 203 4.60 -19.06 -11.53
C ASN A 203 3.88 -17.77 -11.06
N TYR A 204 3.38 -17.74 -9.82
CA TYR A 204 2.72 -16.55 -9.26
C TYR A 204 3.71 -15.54 -8.68
N ILE A 205 4.88 -15.99 -8.22
CA ILE A 205 5.91 -15.11 -7.62
C ILE A 205 7.03 -14.75 -8.59
N LYS A 206 7.06 -15.37 -9.78
CA LYS A 206 8.07 -15.09 -10.81
C LYS A 206 8.11 -13.60 -11.17
N GLY A 207 9.30 -12.99 -11.08
CA GLY A 207 9.54 -11.57 -11.36
C GLY A 207 9.29 -10.63 -10.17
N LEU A 208 9.02 -11.17 -8.99
CA LEU A 208 8.97 -10.45 -7.74
C LEU A 208 10.22 -10.74 -6.90
N THR A 209 10.68 -9.72 -6.19
CA THR A 209 11.77 -9.83 -5.21
C THR A 209 11.22 -9.56 -3.82
N PHE A 210 11.50 -10.45 -2.88
CA PHE A 210 11.02 -10.36 -1.51
C PHE A 210 12.14 -9.90 -0.58
N HIS A 211 11.86 -8.85 0.20
CA HIS A 211 12.75 -8.30 1.20
C HIS A 211 12.17 -8.60 2.58
N TYR A 212 12.74 -9.60 3.22
CA TYR A 212 12.30 -10.05 4.55
C TYR A 212 12.98 -9.19 5.63
N VAL A 213 12.16 -8.60 6.50
CA VAL A 213 12.62 -7.68 7.53
C VAL A 213 12.15 -8.10 8.92
N ARG A 214 12.90 -7.74 9.95
CA ARG A 214 12.59 -7.96 11.38
C ARG A 214 12.21 -6.68 12.09
N ASN A 215 12.72 -5.53 11.61
CA ASN A 215 12.55 -4.25 12.28
C ASN A 215 12.35 -3.10 11.28
N ILE A 216 11.79 -2.00 11.79
CA ILE A 216 11.48 -0.80 10.99
C ILE A 216 12.74 -0.18 10.37
N LYS A 217 13.90 -0.26 11.06
CA LYS A 217 15.14 0.29 10.49
C LYS A 217 15.47 -0.36 9.16
N GLU A 218 15.37 -1.67 9.05
CA GLU A 218 15.59 -2.41 7.80
C GLU A 218 14.59 -1.99 6.71
N VAL A 219 13.33 -1.74 7.09
CA VAL A 219 12.31 -1.22 6.16
C VAL A 219 12.74 0.14 5.61
N LEU A 220 13.09 1.10 6.49
CA LEU A 220 13.42 2.47 6.10
C LEU A 220 14.73 2.53 5.31
N ASP A 221 15.74 1.75 5.69
CA ASP A 221 17.04 1.67 5.00
C ASP A 221 16.86 1.19 3.55
N PHE A 222 15.94 0.27 3.30
CA PHE A 222 15.65 -0.22 1.95
C PHE A 222 14.69 0.69 1.18
N ALA A 223 13.62 1.14 1.83
CA ALA A 223 12.54 1.86 1.16
C ALA A 223 12.88 3.32 0.82
N LEU A 224 13.64 4.01 1.67
CA LEU A 224 13.97 5.41 1.48
C LEU A 224 15.28 5.59 0.72
N LEU A 225 15.20 6.23 -0.44
CA LEU A 225 16.37 6.61 -1.22
C LEU A 225 17.13 7.77 -0.54
N ASN A 226 18.41 7.96 -0.83
CA ASN A 226 19.15 9.14 -0.37
C ASN A 226 18.75 10.41 -1.13
N GLU A 227 18.07 10.26 -2.26
CA GLU A 227 17.58 11.36 -3.08
C GLU A 227 16.35 11.99 -2.44
N LYS A 228 16.33 13.32 -2.39
CA LYS A 228 15.15 14.10 -2.00
C LYS A 228 14.23 14.30 -3.19
N VAL A 229 12.96 14.61 -2.91
CA VAL A 229 12.00 15.03 -3.93
C VAL A 229 12.43 16.34 -4.59
N GLU A 230 11.90 16.65 -5.76
CA GLU A 230 12.32 17.80 -6.57
C GLU A 230 12.14 19.15 -5.85
N HIS A 231 11.05 19.29 -5.08
CA HIS A 231 10.72 20.50 -4.32
C HIS A 231 10.57 20.18 -2.82
N PRO A 232 11.68 19.95 -2.09
CA PRO A 232 11.61 19.56 -0.70
C PRO A 232 11.14 20.70 0.19
N ILE A 233 10.25 20.40 1.12
CA ILE A 233 9.86 21.32 2.19
C ILE A 233 11.07 21.53 3.11
N GLN A 234 11.33 22.78 3.51
CA GLN A 234 12.30 23.10 4.55
C GLN A 234 11.63 22.95 5.92
N LEU A 235 12.06 21.97 6.68
CA LEU A 235 11.60 21.65 8.02
C LEU A 235 12.44 22.33 9.08
#